data_4b7c4f5f2af9f954d41c1dda520b9793
#
_entry.id   4b7c4f5f2af9f954d41c1dda520b9793
#
_cell.length_a   1.000
_cell.length_b   1.000
_cell.length_c   1.000
_cell.angle_alpha   90.00
_cell.angle_beta   90.00
_cell.angle_gamma   90.00
#
_symmetry.space_group_name_H-M   'P 1'
#
loop_
_entity.id
_entity.type
_entity.pdbx_description
1 polymer ?
#
loop_
_entity_poly.entity_id
_entity_poly.type
_entity_poly.pdbx_seq_one_letter_code
_entity_poly.pdbx_strand_id
1 'polypeptide(L)'
;MVTMLLSLLAMALRAISSPTSLHVGTGGTNKMENLVSFGDSYTDESRFHYFVQHHEAPPAGQVLPPSNDTWSGGYAWGRLVANATGANYYNYAVAGAMCTNNVDSRDLDAINGPFPSVLEYEIPAFEHDIGYPGLYPSRRPDNTVYALWVGTNDLGVDGILADKQKAGTTVSTYADCVWSVLDRIHRAGGRQLVLLNQAPLERAPMYATPGSGGLGNHQFWANKTAYNATEYASKMREYTTSVNTMYDYGGPFHLLVRRRWPGASLSVLDMHSLIMDVVDSPGEYLDAPADVVAPFRTCLDGCVDSKYPRSSFMWFDELHPSERMQQIFSTTFIDVVQGKSKYATYYR
;
A
#
# COMPACT_ATOMS: atom_id res chain seq x y z
N MET A 1 -3.87 60.40 -22.78
CA MET A 1 -3.62 60.35 -21.33
C MET A 1 -4.54 59.31 -20.71
N VAL A 2 -4.40 58.05 -21.16
CA VAL A 2 -5.03 56.85 -20.60
C VAL A 2 -4.20 55.65 -21.06
N THR A 3 -3.07 55.39 -20.42
CA THR A 3 -2.25 54.18 -20.64
C THR A 3 -1.22 54.08 -19.52
N MET A 4 -1.70 53.80 -18.29
CA MET A 4 -0.76 53.45 -17.20
C MET A 4 -1.55 53.04 -15.95
N LEU A 5 -2.23 51.88 -16.01
CA LEU A 5 -2.87 51.26 -14.81
C LEU A 5 -3.25 49.79 -15.05
N LEU A 6 -2.34 48.99 -15.62
CA LEU A 6 -2.58 47.53 -15.83
C LEU A 6 -1.27 46.72 -15.65
N SER A 7 -0.50 47.02 -14.60
CA SER A 7 0.77 46.27 -14.32
C SER A 7 1.02 46.02 -12.85
N LEU A 8 -0.02 45.91 -12.01
CA LEU A 8 0.17 45.69 -10.55
C LEU A 8 -0.80 44.65 -9.97
N LEU A 9 -1.19 43.65 -10.75
CA LEU A 9 -2.06 42.54 -10.22
C LEU A 9 -1.57 41.15 -10.64
N ALA A 10 -0.29 40.91 -10.72
CA ALA A 10 0.30 39.62 -11.11
C ALA A 10 1.43 39.13 -10.19
N MET A 11 1.48 39.58 -8.94
CA MET A 11 2.48 39.09 -7.97
C MET A 11 1.91 38.92 -6.56
N ALA A 12 0.88 38.12 -6.40
CA ALA A 12 0.40 37.75 -5.05
C ALA A 12 -0.36 36.43 -5.05
N LEU A 13 0.23 35.36 -5.59
CA LEU A 13 -0.26 33.98 -5.38
C LEU A 13 0.88 32.99 -5.63
N ARG A 14 1.92 33.02 -4.80
CA ARG A 14 2.83 31.90 -4.58
C ARG A 14 3.39 31.99 -3.16
N ALA A 15 2.56 31.59 -2.23
CA ALA A 15 3.00 31.16 -0.91
C ALA A 15 2.06 30.02 -0.50
N ILE A 16 2.14 28.90 -1.22
CA ILE A 16 1.72 27.62 -0.65
C ILE A 16 2.88 27.26 0.27
N SER A 17 2.72 27.60 1.55
CA SER A 17 3.61 27.16 2.60
C SER A 17 3.61 25.63 2.60
N SER A 18 4.75 25.03 2.31
CA SER A 18 5.02 23.63 2.65
C SER A 18 4.61 23.43 4.11
N PRO A 19 3.94 22.31 4.44
CA PRO A 19 3.61 22.03 5.83
C PRO A 19 4.91 22.02 6.62
N THR A 20 5.04 22.94 7.57
CA THR A 20 6.11 22.97 8.55
C THR A 20 6.06 21.63 9.30
N SER A 21 7.06 20.78 9.10
CA SER A 21 7.26 19.60 9.93
C SER A 21 7.28 20.03 11.40
N LEU A 22 6.25 19.66 12.14
CA LEU A 22 6.27 19.77 13.59
C LEU A 22 7.31 18.77 14.11
N HIS A 23 8.56 19.18 14.13
CA HIS A 23 9.65 18.46 14.76
C HIS A 23 9.51 18.64 16.28
N VAL A 24 8.91 17.67 16.94
CA VAL A 24 8.93 17.55 18.39
C VAL A 24 9.79 16.36 18.76
N GLY A 25 11.01 16.63 19.18
CA GLY A 25 11.83 15.73 19.97
C GLY A 25 12.71 14.76 19.15
N THR A 26 14.02 14.90 19.29
CA THR A 26 15.03 13.88 18.97
C THR A 26 14.82 12.67 19.89
N GLY A 27 13.87 11.80 19.54
CA GLY A 27 13.79 10.45 20.12
C GLY A 27 14.94 9.63 19.56
N GLY A 28 15.67 8.96 20.42
CA GLY A 28 16.78 8.09 20.05
C GLY A 28 16.38 7.15 18.92
N THR A 29 17.30 6.87 18.01
CA THR A 29 17.19 5.90 16.93
C THR A 29 17.10 4.49 17.54
N ASN A 30 15.92 4.10 18.02
CA ASN A 30 15.71 2.73 18.44
C ASN A 30 15.77 1.87 17.17
N LYS A 31 16.69 0.90 17.19
CA LYS A 31 16.84 -0.04 16.08
C LYS A 31 15.55 -0.83 15.94
N MET A 32 14.94 -0.81 14.75
CA MET A 32 13.84 -1.71 14.43
C MET A 32 14.33 -3.16 14.51
N GLU A 33 13.83 -3.93 15.48
CA GLU A 33 14.14 -5.35 15.64
C GLU A 33 13.07 -6.24 15.03
N ASN A 34 11.84 -5.72 14.93
CA ASN A 34 10.71 -6.45 14.37
C ASN A 34 9.92 -5.55 13.41
N LEU A 35 9.55 -6.12 12.26
CA LEU A 35 8.59 -5.55 11.30
C LEU A 35 7.39 -6.49 11.21
N VAL A 36 6.20 -5.95 11.44
CA VAL A 36 4.92 -6.64 11.26
C VAL A 36 4.16 -5.94 10.16
N SER A 37 3.78 -6.63 9.11
CA SER A 37 3.07 -6.04 7.96
C SER A 37 1.72 -6.69 7.69
N PHE A 38 0.78 -5.85 7.25
CA PHE A 38 -0.58 -6.19 6.86
C PHE A 38 -0.90 -5.56 5.51
N GLY A 39 -1.82 -6.17 4.75
CA GLY A 39 -2.27 -5.60 3.51
C GLY A 39 -2.57 -6.63 2.43
N ASP A 40 -2.36 -6.23 1.19
CA ASP A 40 -2.72 -7.01 0.01
C ASP A 40 -1.49 -7.54 -0.75
N SER A 41 -1.67 -7.83 -2.07
CA SER A 41 -0.62 -8.37 -2.95
C SER A 41 0.63 -7.51 -3.07
N TYR A 42 0.56 -6.21 -2.75
CA TYR A 42 1.73 -5.34 -2.74
C TYR A 42 2.68 -5.64 -1.57
N THR A 43 2.18 -6.39 -0.57
CA THR A 43 2.89 -6.73 0.67
C THR A 43 3.01 -8.25 0.89
N ASP A 44 2.06 -9.05 0.38
CA ASP A 44 2.05 -10.51 0.55
C ASP A 44 3.33 -11.15 0.01
N GLU A 45 3.87 -12.09 0.77
CA GLU A 45 5.06 -12.85 0.38
C GLU A 45 4.72 -14.30 -0.03
N SER A 46 3.73 -14.91 0.63
CA SER A 46 3.41 -16.32 0.37
C SER A 46 2.09 -16.79 1.00
N ARG A 47 1.39 -15.90 1.74
CA ARG A 47 0.22 -16.31 2.53
C ARG A 47 -0.97 -16.68 1.66
N PHE A 48 -1.20 -15.96 0.57
CA PHE A 48 -2.23 -16.33 -0.40
C PHE A 48 -1.93 -17.68 -1.06
N HIS A 49 -0.66 -17.93 -1.46
CA HIS A 49 -0.26 -19.21 -2.03
C HIS A 49 -0.46 -20.35 -1.04
N TYR A 50 -0.24 -20.12 0.25
CA TYR A 50 -0.51 -21.12 1.29
C TYR A 50 -1.99 -21.52 1.29
N PHE A 51 -2.92 -20.57 1.29
CA PHE A 51 -4.36 -20.84 1.20
C PHE A 51 -4.71 -21.68 -0.03
N VAL A 52 -4.18 -21.32 -1.19
CA VAL A 52 -4.47 -22.03 -2.45
C VAL A 52 -3.91 -23.44 -2.46
N GLN A 53 -2.71 -23.64 -1.90
CA GLN A 53 -2.02 -24.93 -1.91
C GLN A 53 -2.54 -25.89 -0.84
N HIS A 54 -2.90 -25.38 0.33
CA HIS A 54 -3.26 -26.20 1.49
C HIS A 54 -4.76 -26.20 1.79
N HIS A 55 -5.55 -25.36 1.13
CA HIS A 55 -7.00 -25.21 1.34
C HIS A 55 -7.38 -24.82 2.80
N GLU A 56 -6.46 -24.21 3.52
CA GLU A 56 -6.62 -23.77 4.90
C GLU A 56 -5.71 -22.57 5.20
N ALA A 57 -5.94 -21.93 6.34
CA ALA A 57 -5.08 -20.86 6.84
C ALA A 57 -3.72 -21.43 7.31
N PRO A 58 -2.63 -20.66 7.20
CA PRO A 58 -1.38 -21.00 7.86
C PRO A 58 -1.59 -21.29 9.35
N PRO A 59 -0.93 -22.34 9.90
CA PRO A 59 -1.05 -22.66 11.31
C PRO A 59 -0.66 -21.50 12.21
N ALA A 60 -1.42 -21.30 13.28
CA ALA A 60 -1.12 -20.28 14.27
C ALA A 60 0.24 -20.53 14.95
N GLY A 61 0.95 -19.44 15.27
CA GLY A 61 2.28 -19.52 15.88
C GLY A 61 3.40 -19.92 14.91
N GLN A 62 3.14 -19.90 13.60
CA GLN A 62 4.12 -20.23 12.58
C GLN A 62 4.38 -19.06 11.62
N VAL A 63 5.64 -18.67 11.46
CA VAL A 63 6.08 -17.77 10.39
C VAL A 63 6.26 -18.58 9.11
N LEU A 64 5.65 -18.14 8.01
CA LEU A 64 5.90 -18.74 6.71
C LEU A 64 7.34 -18.46 6.25
N PRO A 65 7.97 -19.38 5.52
CA PRO A 65 9.32 -19.18 5.02
C PRO A 65 9.36 -17.99 4.03
N PRO A 66 10.53 -17.33 3.91
CA PRO A 66 10.74 -16.31 2.88
C PRO A 66 10.45 -16.86 1.48
N SER A 67 9.78 -16.05 0.66
CA SER A 67 9.50 -16.38 -0.73
C SER A 67 9.81 -15.18 -1.64
N ASN A 68 10.35 -15.46 -2.82
CA ASN A 68 10.48 -14.53 -3.92
C ASN A 68 9.46 -14.77 -5.04
N ASP A 69 8.55 -15.70 -4.83
CA ASP A 69 7.41 -15.95 -5.70
C ASP A 69 6.24 -15.09 -5.24
N THR A 70 6.33 -13.80 -5.54
CA THR A 70 5.33 -12.81 -5.18
C THR A 70 4.71 -12.19 -6.44
N TRP A 71 3.66 -11.41 -6.24
CA TRP A 71 3.00 -10.67 -7.32
C TRP A 71 3.87 -9.57 -7.95
N SER A 72 5.06 -9.31 -7.40
CA SER A 72 6.05 -8.36 -7.94
C SER A 72 7.14 -9.05 -8.79
N GLY A 73 7.09 -10.36 -8.92
CA GLY A 73 8.06 -11.17 -9.66
C GLY A 73 9.42 -11.30 -8.95
N GLY A 74 9.45 -11.10 -7.65
CA GLY A 74 10.64 -11.19 -6.79
C GLY A 74 10.26 -10.96 -5.33
N TYR A 75 11.17 -10.50 -4.48
CA TYR A 75 10.87 -10.23 -3.07
C TYR A 75 9.96 -9.00 -2.89
N ALA A 76 8.98 -9.09 -1.99
CA ALA A 76 8.18 -7.96 -1.54
C ALA A 76 9.00 -7.01 -0.63
N TRP A 77 8.60 -5.74 -0.57
CA TRP A 77 9.32 -4.66 0.13
C TRP A 77 9.63 -4.99 1.60
N GLY A 78 8.71 -5.62 2.33
CA GLY A 78 8.90 -5.96 3.74
C GLY A 78 10.02 -6.97 3.96
N ARG A 79 10.17 -7.96 3.06
CA ARG A 79 11.30 -8.89 3.08
C ARG A 79 12.62 -8.20 2.78
N LEU A 80 12.63 -7.29 1.82
CA LEU A 80 13.82 -6.49 1.48
C LEU A 80 14.23 -5.59 2.65
N VAL A 81 13.28 -4.98 3.36
CA VAL A 81 13.54 -4.24 4.61
C VAL A 81 14.18 -5.14 5.65
N ALA A 82 13.61 -6.32 5.89
CA ALA A 82 14.14 -7.27 6.89
C ALA A 82 15.57 -7.71 6.54
N ASN A 83 15.82 -8.03 5.26
CA ASN A 83 17.14 -8.42 4.78
C ASN A 83 18.19 -7.29 4.97
N ALA A 84 17.80 -6.04 4.71
CA ALA A 84 18.70 -4.88 4.84
C ALA A 84 18.96 -4.47 6.29
N THR A 85 18.01 -4.67 7.21
CA THR A 85 18.10 -4.22 8.60
C THR A 85 18.44 -5.31 9.59
N GLY A 86 18.24 -6.57 9.23
CA GLY A 86 18.34 -7.73 10.12
C GLY A 86 17.15 -7.84 11.08
N ALA A 87 16.04 -7.17 10.81
CA ALA A 87 14.83 -7.27 11.61
C ALA A 87 14.11 -8.62 11.39
N ASN A 88 13.47 -9.14 12.43
CA ASN A 88 12.50 -10.23 12.27
C ASN A 88 11.29 -9.73 11.47
N TYR A 89 10.83 -10.51 10.52
CA TYR A 89 9.71 -10.13 9.66
C TYR A 89 8.52 -11.05 9.84
N TYR A 90 7.38 -10.45 10.13
CA TYR A 90 6.09 -11.11 10.33
C TYR A 90 5.09 -10.57 9.34
N ASN A 91 4.87 -11.28 8.25
CA ASN A 91 3.96 -10.87 7.19
C ASN A 91 2.61 -11.57 7.34
N TYR A 92 1.55 -10.78 7.54
CA TYR A 92 0.17 -11.27 7.59
C TYR A 92 -0.62 -10.95 6.34
N ALA A 93 -0.08 -10.13 5.44
CA ALA A 93 -0.74 -9.71 4.21
C ALA A 93 -1.16 -10.90 3.34
N VAL A 94 -2.32 -10.79 2.69
CA VAL A 94 -2.86 -11.78 1.76
C VAL A 94 -3.15 -11.12 0.42
N ALA A 95 -2.56 -11.62 -0.67
CA ALA A 95 -2.84 -11.10 -2.00
C ALA A 95 -4.35 -11.17 -2.30
N GLY A 96 -4.91 -10.07 -2.81
CA GLY A 96 -6.34 -9.93 -3.02
C GLY A 96 -7.13 -9.47 -1.79
N ALA A 97 -6.52 -9.34 -0.61
CA ALA A 97 -7.23 -8.88 0.58
C ALA A 97 -7.81 -7.47 0.40
N MET A 98 -9.03 -7.29 0.88
CA MET A 98 -9.63 -5.99 1.17
C MET A 98 -9.45 -5.67 2.65
N CYS A 99 -9.67 -4.42 3.04
CA CYS A 99 -9.59 -4.02 4.44
C CYS A 99 -10.61 -4.80 5.29
N THR A 100 -11.83 -4.99 4.81
CA THR A 100 -12.89 -5.74 5.50
C THR A 100 -13.89 -6.35 4.50
N ASN A 101 -14.39 -7.53 4.82
CA ASN A 101 -15.50 -8.18 4.09
C ASN A 101 -16.85 -7.45 4.25
N ASN A 102 -16.90 -6.38 5.07
CA ASN A 102 -18.07 -5.51 5.17
C ASN A 102 -18.15 -4.49 4.03
N VAL A 103 -17.03 -4.13 3.37
CA VAL A 103 -17.03 -3.29 2.17
C VAL A 103 -17.54 -4.10 0.99
N ASP A 104 -16.92 -5.23 0.71
CA ASP A 104 -17.41 -6.22 -0.24
C ASP A 104 -17.19 -7.63 0.30
N SER A 105 -18.11 -8.52 -0.04
CA SER A 105 -18.14 -9.92 0.41
C SER A 105 -17.75 -10.80 -0.75
N ARG A 106 -16.51 -11.27 -0.75
CA ARG A 106 -15.99 -12.22 -1.74
C ARG A 106 -15.68 -13.54 -1.05
N ASP A 107 -15.80 -14.63 -1.79
CA ASP A 107 -15.36 -15.95 -1.35
C ASP A 107 -14.01 -16.30 -1.99
N LEU A 108 -13.24 -17.13 -1.31
CA LEU A 108 -12.04 -17.78 -1.84
C LEU A 108 -12.36 -19.27 -2.02
N ASP A 109 -12.52 -19.70 -3.27
CA ASP A 109 -12.87 -21.08 -3.63
C ASP A 109 -11.92 -22.10 -3.00
N ALA A 110 -10.65 -21.77 -2.89
CA ALA A 110 -9.63 -22.66 -2.32
C ALA A 110 -9.96 -23.11 -0.90
N ILE A 111 -10.66 -22.29 -0.10
CA ILE A 111 -11.05 -22.63 1.29
C ILE A 111 -12.55 -22.79 1.45
N ASN A 112 -13.32 -22.67 0.35
CA ASN A 112 -14.78 -22.68 0.35
C ASN A 112 -15.38 -21.77 1.44
N GLY A 113 -14.89 -20.54 1.54
CA GLY A 113 -15.26 -19.58 2.57
C GLY A 113 -14.90 -18.15 2.22
N PRO A 114 -15.19 -17.21 3.14
CA PRO A 114 -14.94 -15.80 2.92
C PRO A 114 -13.46 -15.51 2.57
N PHE A 115 -13.23 -14.60 1.63
CA PHE A 115 -11.88 -14.17 1.27
C PHE A 115 -11.17 -13.61 2.51
N PRO A 116 -9.91 -14.02 2.80
CA PRO A 116 -9.15 -13.46 3.91
C PRO A 116 -8.95 -11.95 3.74
N SER A 117 -9.49 -11.18 4.69
CA SER A 117 -9.37 -9.72 4.72
C SER A 117 -8.46 -9.27 5.87
N VAL A 118 -8.06 -7.99 5.85
CA VAL A 118 -7.18 -7.48 6.91
C VAL A 118 -7.87 -7.57 8.27
N LEU A 119 -9.11 -7.08 8.39
CA LEU A 119 -9.79 -6.97 9.69
C LEU A 119 -10.33 -8.30 10.20
N GLU A 120 -10.82 -9.19 9.33
CA GLU A 120 -11.45 -10.46 9.70
C GLU A 120 -10.47 -11.64 9.74
N TYR A 121 -9.30 -11.54 9.10
CA TYR A 121 -8.31 -12.62 9.07
C TYR A 121 -6.91 -12.20 9.53
N GLU A 122 -6.28 -11.19 8.89
CA GLU A 122 -4.86 -10.88 9.15
C GLU A 122 -4.63 -10.39 10.58
N ILE A 123 -5.48 -9.49 11.05
CA ILE A 123 -5.43 -8.99 12.43
C ILE A 123 -5.75 -10.08 13.45
N PRO A 124 -6.81 -10.90 13.31
CA PRO A 124 -7.03 -12.05 14.20
C PRO A 124 -5.85 -13.03 14.24
N ALA A 125 -5.22 -13.34 13.09
CA ALA A 125 -4.05 -14.20 13.03
C ALA A 125 -2.88 -13.59 13.82
N PHE A 126 -2.59 -12.32 13.62
CA PHE A 126 -1.58 -11.59 14.39
C PHE A 126 -1.89 -11.57 15.90
N GLU A 127 -3.13 -11.23 16.30
CA GLU A 127 -3.54 -11.18 17.70
C GLU A 127 -3.43 -12.56 18.37
N HIS A 128 -3.67 -13.63 17.64
CA HIS A 128 -3.46 -14.98 18.12
C HIS A 128 -1.97 -15.30 18.27
N ASP A 129 -1.18 -14.98 17.25
CA ASP A 129 0.25 -15.30 17.17
C ASP A 129 1.09 -14.60 18.23
N ILE A 130 0.73 -13.40 18.67
CA ILE A 130 1.44 -12.70 19.76
C ILE A 130 1.33 -13.43 21.11
N GLY A 131 0.42 -14.39 21.24
CA GLY A 131 0.32 -15.29 22.38
C GLY A 131 1.38 -16.40 22.40
N TYR A 132 2.15 -16.58 21.33
CA TYR A 132 3.23 -17.60 21.25
C TYR A 132 4.59 -16.98 21.61
N PRO A 133 5.14 -17.24 22.80
CA PRO A 133 6.38 -16.59 23.27
C PRO A 133 7.59 -16.82 22.37
N GLY A 134 7.65 -17.98 21.71
CA GLY A 134 8.74 -18.33 20.79
C GLY A 134 8.67 -17.58 19.46
N LEU A 135 7.51 -17.08 19.07
CA LEU A 135 7.32 -16.39 17.80
C LEU A 135 7.76 -14.92 17.86
N TYR A 136 7.49 -14.25 18.97
CA TYR A 136 7.83 -12.84 19.20
C TYR A 136 8.75 -12.66 20.41
N PRO A 137 10.00 -13.20 20.40
CA PRO A 137 10.84 -13.29 21.60
C PRO A 137 11.28 -11.92 22.13
N SER A 138 11.34 -10.90 21.29
CA SER A 138 11.84 -9.56 21.66
C SER A 138 10.86 -8.44 21.33
N ARG A 139 9.57 -8.74 21.14
CA ARG A 139 8.57 -7.73 20.76
C ARG A 139 8.34 -6.72 21.89
N ARG A 140 8.64 -5.45 21.63
CA ARG A 140 8.42 -4.30 22.52
C ARG A 140 7.83 -3.11 21.77
N PRO A 141 7.18 -2.16 22.47
CA PRO A 141 6.62 -0.94 21.87
C PRO A 141 7.64 -0.06 21.13
N ASP A 142 8.90 -0.11 21.56
CA ASP A 142 9.98 0.75 21.09
C ASP A 142 10.85 0.13 19.98
N ASN A 143 10.72 -1.16 19.71
CA ASN A 143 11.53 -1.87 18.72
C ASN A 143 10.72 -2.57 17.61
N THR A 144 9.39 -2.48 17.65
CA THR A 144 8.51 -3.15 16.70
C THR A 144 7.71 -2.13 15.89
N VAL A 145 7.87 -2.19 14.59
CA VAL A 145 7.14 -1.33 13.62
C VAL A 145 6.01 -2.14 13.00
N TYR A 146 4.83 -1.53 12.91
CA TYR A 146 3.64 -2.10 12.31
C TYR A 146 3.27 -1.31 11.06
N ALA A 147 3.23 -1.98 9.92
CA ALA A 147 2.95 -1.37 8.63
C ALA A 147 1.64 -1.89 8.05
N LEU A 148 0.81 -0.99 7.53
CA LEU A 148 -0.43 -1.30 6.84
C LEU A 148 -0.42 -0.67 5.46
N TRP A 149 -0.57 -1.51 4.42
CA TRP A 149 -0.76 -1.07 3.04
C TRP A 149 -1.87 -1.89 2.40
N VAL A 150 -3.06 -1.35 2.29
CA VAL A 150 -4.27 -1.99 1.76
C VAL A 150 -5.12 -0.97 1.01
N GLY A 151 -5.95 -1.43 0.10
CA GLY A 151 -6.91 -0.58 -0.61
C GLY A 151 -6.93 -0.76 -2.12
N THR A 152 -5.91 -1.39 -2.69
CA THR A 152 -5.86 -1.70 -4.13
C THR A 152 -7.10 -2.49 -4.57
N ASN A 153 -7.54 -3.45 -3.76
CA ASN A 153 -8.72 -4.27 -4.03
C ASN A 153 -10.02 -3.59 -3.63
N ASP A 154 -10.06 -2.91 -2.47
CA ASP A 154 -11.24 -2.16 -2.00
C ASP A 154 -11.70 -1.12 -3.02
N LEU A 155 -10.73 -0.38 -3.57
CA LEU A 155 -10.97 0.67 -4.56
C LEU A 155 -11.09 0.13 -5.99
N GLY A 156 -10.70 -1.12 -6.22
CA GLY A 156 -10.58 -1.75 -7.54
C GLY A 156 -11.91 -2.17 -8.17
N VAL A 157 -11.80 -2.86 -9.33
CA VAL A 157 -12.96 -3.35 -10.11
C VAL A 157 -13.74 -4.45 -9.42
N ASP A 158 -13.15 -5.09 -8.42
CA ASP A 158 -13.84 -6.06 -7.56
C ASP A 158 -14.41 -5.43 -6.28
N GLY A 159 -14.31 -4.11 -6.16
CA GLY A 159 -14.83 -3.31 -5.05
C GLY A 159 -15.56 -2.07 -5.52
N ILE A 160 -15.19 -0.93 -4.96
CA ILE A 160 -15.93 0.35 -5.11
C ILE A 160 -15.94 0.85 -6.56
N LEU A 161 -14.88 0.64 -7.35
CA LEU A 161 -14.80 1.17 -8.72
C LEU A 161 -15.92 0.62 -9.64
N ALA A 162 -16.35 -0.61 -9.45
CA ALA A 162 -17.39 -1.26 -10.24
C ALA A 162 -18.73 -1.41 -9.48
N ASP A 163 -18.93 -0.62 -8.43
CA ASP A 163 -20.17 -0.60 -7.62
C ASP A 163 -20.53 -1.98 -7.03
N LYS A 164 -19.50 -2.81 -6.69
CA LYS A 164 -19.68 -4.14 -6.09
C LYS A 164 -19.80 -4.11 -4.58
N GLN A 165 -19.51 -2.98 -3.95
CA GLN A 165 -19.61 -2.82 -2.51
C GLN A 165 -21.05 -2.97 -2.00
N LYS A 166 -21.19 -3.40 -0.74
CA LYS A 166 -22.49 -3.49 -0.08
C LYS A 166 -23.20 -2.14 -0.06
N ALA A 167 -24.50 -2.15 -0.19
CA ALA A 167 -25.34 -0.94 -0.18
C ALA A 167 -25.07 -0.08 1.07
N GLY A 168 -24.83 1.20 0.87
CA GLY A 168 -24.48 2.17 1.93
C GLY A 168 -22.98 2.22 2.27
N THR A 169 -22.17 1.38 1.68
CA THR A 169 -20.69 1.41 1.83
C THR A 169 -20.10 2.42 0.85
N THR A 170 -19.12 3.18 1.34
CA THR A 170 -18.45 4.25 0.61
C THR A 170 -16.94 4.22 0.86
N VAL A 171 -16.20 5.07 0.16
CA VAL A 171 -14.76 5.29 0.41
C VAL A 171 -14.49 5.65 1.88
N SER A 172 -15.39 6.39 2.54
CA SER A 172 -15.23 6.70 3.98
C SER A 172 -15.40 5.48 4.87
N THR A 173 -16.28 4.53 4.51
CA THR A 173 -16.42 3.25 5.23
C THR A 173 -15.13 2.43 5.13
N TYR A 174 -14.49 2.42 3.97
CA TYR A 174 -13.18 1.82 3.81
C TYR A 174 -12.13 2.51 4.71
N ALA A 175 -12.06 3.85 4.72
CA ALA A 175 -11.14 4.57 5.60
C ALA A 175 -11.39 4.27 7.09
N ASP A 176 -12.66 4.15 7.52
CA ASP A 176 -13.01 3.74 8.89
C ASP A 176 -12.51 2.33 9.23
N CYS A 177 -12.48 1.41 8.25
CA CYS A 177 -11.86 0.10 8.43
C CYS A 177 -10.36 0.25 8.72
N VAL A 178 -9.64 1.06 7.95
CA VAL A 178 -8.20 1.29 8.15
C VAL A 178 -7.93 1.80 9.57
N TRP A 179 -8.71 2.76 10.05
CA TRP A 179 -8.59 3.25 11.43
C TRP A 179 -8.89 2.14 12.47
N SER A 180 -9.81 1.24 12.17
CA SER A 180 -10.15 0.10 13.03
C SER A 180 -9.02 -0.94 13.08
N VAL A 181 -8.31 -1.14 11.98
CA VAL A 181 -7.08 -1.98 11.94
C VAL A 181 -6.01 -1.39 12.88
N LEU A 182 -5.74 -0.08 12.77
CA LEU A 182 -4.78 0.60 13.65
C LEU A 182 -5.20 0.54 15.14
N ASP A 183 -6.50 0.60 15.44
CA ASP A 183 -7.01 0.37 16.81
C ASP A 183 -6.64 -1.00 17.35
N ARG A 184 -6.80 -2.04 16.55
CA ARG A 184 -6.51 -3.40 16.97
C ARG A 184 -5.01 -3.61 17.16
N ILE A 185 -4.18 -3.10 16.23
CA ILE A 185 -2.72 -3.10 16.39
C ILE A 185 -2.31 -2.37 17.68
N HIS A 186 -2.89 -1.20 17.96
CA HIS A 186 -2.60 -0.45 19.17
C HIS A 186 -3.03 -1.21 20.43
N ARG A 187 -4.22 -1.81 20.46
CA ARG A 187 -4.70 -2.65 21.57
C ARG A 187 -3.82 -3.87 21.81
N ALA A 188 -3.25 -4.43 20.75
CA ALA A 188 -2.27 -5.52 20.81
C ALA A 188 -0.88 -5.05 21.25
N GLY A 189 -0.70 -3.77 21.65
CA GLY A 189 0.55 -3.20 22.15
C GLY A 189 1.42 -2.50 21.11
N GLY A 190 0.97 -2.37 19.86
CA GLY A 190 1.67 -1.60 18.82
C GLY A 190 1.77 -0.12 19.18
N ARG A 191 2.94 0.49 18.95
CA ARG A 191 3.18 1.91 19.23
C ARG A 191 3.88 2.65 18.10
N GLN A 192 4.56 1.96 17.19
CA GLN A 192 5.16 2.55 16.00
C GLN A 192 4.36 2.12 14.78
N LEU A 193 3.45 2.99 14.33
CA LEU A 193 2.51 2.71 13.25
C LEU A 193 2.98 3.40 11.98
N VAL A 194 3.01 2.67 10.86
CA VAL A 194 3.29 3.20 9.52
C VAL A 194 2.10 2.86 8.62
N LEU A 195 1.39 3.88 8.16
CA LEU A 195 0.33 3.75 7.17
C LEU A 195 0.88 4.17 5.81
N LEU A 196 0.88 3.25 4.84
CA LEU A 196 1.23 3.54 3.46
C LEU A 196 -0.05 3.99 2.73
N ASN A 197 0.00 5.15 2.08
CA ASN A 197 -1.15 5.67 1.37
C ASN A 197 -1.35 4.95 0.02
N GLN A 198 -2.42 5.30 -0.70
CA GLN A 198 -2.75 4.66 -1.97
C GLN A 198 -1.73 5.05 -3.06
N ALA A 199 -1.24 4.04 -3.77
CA ALA A 199 -0.51 4.25 -5.02
C ALA A 199 -1.39 4.99 -6.06
N PRO A 200 -0.79 5.67 -7.06
CA PRO A 200 -1.53 6.27 -8.17
C PRO A 200 -2.09 5.17 -9.10
N LEU A 201 -3.14 4.46 -8.65
CA LEU A 201 -3.67 3.28 -9.33
C LEU A 201 -4.17 3.57 -10.74
N GLU A 202 -4.58 4.81 -11.03
CA GLU A 202 -4.94 5.24 -12.38
C GLU A 202 -3.76 5.21 -13.36
N ARG A 203 -2.53 5.03 -12.86
CA ARG A 203 -1.32 4.84 -13.66
C ARG A 203 -1.01 3.38 -13.92
N ALA A 204 -1.59 2.45 -13.17
CA ALA A 204 -1.39 1.03 -13.41
C ALA A 204 -1.95 0.64 -14.80
N PRO A 205 -1.27 -0.23 -15.56
CA PRO A 205 -1.74 -0.68 -16.88
C PRO A 205 -3.18 -1.19 -16.86
N MET A 206 -3.60 -1.77 -15.73
CA MET A 206 -4.98 -2.22 -15.49
C MET A 206 -5.99 -1.08 -15.57
N TYR A 207 -5.71 0.12 -15.04
CA TYR A 207 -6.67 1.21 -14.91
C TYR A 207 -6.39 2.39 -15.83
N ALA A 208 -5.17 2.52 -16.35
CA ALA A 208 -4.82 3.61 -17.24
C ALA A 208 -5.68 3.63 -18.52
N THR A 209 -5.85 4.82 -19.10
CA THR A 209 -6.52 4.96 -20.39
C THR A 209 -5.65 4.37 -21.51
N PRO A 210 -6.23 3.94 -22.64
CA PRO A 210 -5.44 3.46 -23.78
C PRO A 210 -4.39 4.49 -24.24
N GLY A 211 -4.72 5.79 -24.23
CA GLY A 211 -3.77 6.86 -24.57
C GLY A 211 -2.63 7.06 -23.57
N SER A 212 -2.77 6.50 -22.36
CA SER A 212 -1.74 6.49 -21.32
C SER A 212 -1.12 5.10 -21.11
N GLY A 213 -1.25 4.20 -22.08
CA GLY A 213 -0.67 2.86 -22.06
C GLY A 213 -1.51 1.81 -21.34
N GLY A 214 -2.75 2.13 -20.98
CA GLY A 214 -3.67 1.16 -20.38
C GLY A 214 -3.98 0.01 -21.34
N LEU A 215 -3.99 -1.19 -20.80
CA LEU A 215 -4.27 -2.41 -21.55
C LEU A 215 -5.77 -2.59 -21.78
N GLY A 216 -6.13 -3.40 -22.77
CA GLY A 216 -7.48 -3.90 -22.99
C GLY A 216 -7.88 -4.95 -21.94
N ASN A 217 -8.53 -6.03 -22.40
CA ASN A 217 -8.82 -7.20 -21.55
C ASN A 217 -7.52 -7.87 -21.07
N HIS A 218 -7.48 -8.28 -19.81
CA HIS A 218 -6.34 -8.97 -19.20
C HIS A 218 -6.79 -9.81 -17.98
N GLN A 219 -5.89 -10.56 -17.36
CA GLN A 219 -6.21 -11.50 -16.29
C GLN A 219 -7.03 -10.92 -15.12
N PHE A 220 -6.77 -9.67 -14.71
CA PHE A 220 -7.47 -9.04 -13.59
C PHE A 220 -8.75 -8.31 -14.01
N TRP A 221 -8.98 -8.10 -15.31
CA TRP A 221 -10.18 -7.46 -15.83
C TRP A 221 -10.49 -7.97 -17.25
N ALA A 222 -11.02 -9.18 -17.31
CA ALA A 222 -11.20 -9.93 -18.55
C ALA A 222 -12.16 -9.28 -19.57
N ASN A 223 -13.03 -8.37 -19.14
CA ASN A 223 -13.99 -7.66 -20.00
C ASN A 223 -13.83 -6.13 -19.94
N LYS A 224 -12.62 -5.63 -19.65
CA LYS A 224 -12.34 -4.19 -19.54
C LYS A 224 -12.83 -3.38 -20.75
N THR A 225 -12.70 -3.92 -21.95
CA THR A 225 -13.12 -3.23 -23.20
C THR A 225 -14.63 -2.97 -23.29
N ALA A 226 -15.44 -3.58 -22.42
CA ALA A 226 -16.87 -3.27 -22.31
C ALA A 226 -17.15 -2.00 -21.49
N TYR A 227 -16.13 -1.41 -20.85
CA TYR A 227 -16.24 -0.25 -19.96
C TYR A 227 -15.58 0.99 -20.59
N ASN A 228 -16.00 2.17 -20.14
CA ASN A 228 -15.39 3.43 -20.51
C ASN A 228 -14.07 3.63 -19.74
N ALA A 229 -12.94 3.25 -20.33
CA ALA A 229 -11.62 3.31 -19.69
C ALA A 229 -11.27 4.72 -19.16
N THR A 230 -11.70 5.78 -19.84
CA THR A 230 -11.46 7.17 -19.39
C THR A 230 -12.25 7.50 -18.13
N GLU A 231 -13.51 7.08 -18.06
CA GLU A 231 -14.36 7.26 -16.88
C GLU A 231 -13.78 6.49 -15.68
N TYR A 232 -13.41 5.23 -15.88
CA TYR A 232 -12.88 4.39 -14.81
C TYR A 232 -11.50 4.86 -14.31
N ALA A 233 -10.62 5.32 -15.20
CA ALA A 233 -9.36 5.94 -14.80
C ALA A 233 -9.58 7.22 -13.97
N SER A 234 -10.58 8.05 -14.36
CA SER A 234 -10.93 9.26 -13.61
C SER A 234 -11.52 8.94 -12.24
N LYS A 235 -12.41 7.93 -12.15
CA LYS A 235 -12.94 7.44 -10.86
C LYS A 235 -11.84 6.88 -9.97
N MET A 236 -10.94 6.08 -10.52
CA MET A 236 -9.81 5.53 -9.75
C MET A 236 -8.94 6.64 -9.18
N ARG A 237 -8.60 7.66 -9.98
CA ARG A 237 -7.87 8.83 -9.51
C ARG A 237 -8.62 9.57 -8.40
N GLU A 238 -9.93 9.76 -8.54
CA GLU A 238 -10.77 10.39 -7.52
C GLU A 238 -10.74 9.61 -6.21
N TYR A 239 -10.85 8.28 -6.26
CA TYR A 239 -10.85 7.43 -5.08
C TYR A 239 -9.50 7.43 -4.37
N THR A 240 -8.40 7.26 -5.10
CA THR A 240 -7.05 7.28 -4.51
C THR A 240 -6.73 8.64 -3.90
N THR A 241 -7.08 9.74 -4.59
CA THR A 241 -6.90 11.11 -4.09
C THR A 241 -7.74 11.35 -2.83
N SER A 242 -9.00 10.92 -2.83
CA SER A 242 -9.91 11.08 -1.68
C SER A 242 -9.40 10.30 -0.46
N VAL A 243 -8.96 9.06 -0.65
CA VAL A 243 -8.40 8.24 0.44
C VAL A 243 -7.12 8.87 0.99
N ASN A 244 -6.21 9.30 0.13
CA ASN A 244 -4.96 9.92 0.57
C ASN A 244 -5.24 11.21 1.37
N THR A 245 -6.21 12.01 0.91
CA THR A 245 -6.68 13.18 1.66
C THR A 245 -7.28 12.79 3.03
N MET A 246 -8.07 11.70 3.09
CA MET A 246 -8.61 11.20 4.37
C MET A 246 -7.50 10.76 5.31
N TYR A 247 -6.39 10.19 4.80
CA TYR A 247 -5.26 9.80 5.64
C TYR A 247 -4.48 11.01 6.15
N ASP A 248 -4.27 12.02 5.31
CA ASP A 248 -3.55 13.24 5.67
C ASP A 248 -4.26 14.03 6.79
N TYR A 249 -5.58 14.11 6.76
CA TYR A 249 -6.36 14.78 7.80
C TYR A 249 -6.77 13.85 8.94
N GLY A 250 -7.08 12.60 8.64
CA GLY A 250 -7.53 11.61 9.62
C GLY A 250 -6.40 11.17 10.56
N GLY A 251 -5.19 10.99 10.05
CA GLY A 251 -4.03 10.60 10.86
C GLY A 251 -3.82 11.51 12.07
N PRO A 252 -3.52 12.82 11.88
CA PRO A 252 -3.37 13.75 13.00
C PRO A 252 -4.65 13.94 13.82
N PHE A 253 -5.82 13.92 13.19
CA PHE A 253 -7.08 14.03 13.92
C PHE A 253 -7.26 12.88 14.91
N HIS A 254 -7.08 11.64 14.48
CA HIS A 254 -7.21 10.47 15.36
C HIS A 254 -6.12 10.43 16.44
N LEU A 255 -4.86 10.63 16.04
CA LEU A 255 -3.75 10.53 17.00
C LEU A 255 -3.71 11.70 17.99
N LEU A 256 -3.73 12.95 17.51
CA LEU A 256 -3.43 14.13 18.29
C LEU A 256 -4.69 14.76 18.92
N VAL A 257 -5.80 14.83 18.16
CA VAL A 257 -7.03 15.48 18.62
C VAL A 257 -7.89 14.51 19.40
N ARG A 258 -8.20 13.35 18.82
CA ARG A 258 -9.01 12.31 19.48
C ARG A 258 -8.23 11.50 20.52
N ARG A 259 -6.89 11.53 20.46
CA ARG A 259 -6.00 10.70 21.28
C ARG A 259 -6.39 9.23 21.26
N ARG A 260 -6.72 8.75 20.06
CA ARG A 260 -7.24 7.39 19.83
C ARG A 260 -6.20 6.32 20.15
N TRP A 261 -4.90 6.63 19.96
CA TRP A 261 -3.78 5.72 20.18
C TRP A 261 -2.75 6.31 21.15
N PRO A 262 -3.06 6.35 22.48
CA PRO A 262 -2.16 6.96 23.46
C PRO A 262 -0.76 6.32 23.45
N GLY A 263 0.27 7.17 23.42
CA GLY A 263 1.68 6.73 23.43
C GLY A 263 2.17 6.11 22.13
N ALA A 264 1.35 6.11 21.08
CA ALA A 264 1.81 5.70 19.75
C ALA A 264 2.35 6.89 18.94
N SER A 265 3.16 6.56 17.92
CA SER A 265 3.48 7.42 16.79
C SER A 265 2.82 6.88 15.53
N LEU A 266 2.46 7.77 14.62
CA LEU A 266 1.97 7.42 13.29
C LEU A 266 2.82 8.12 12.25
N SER A 267 3.36 7.35 11.31
CA SER A 267 3.97 7.87 10.09
C SER A 267 3.04 7.56 8.92
N VAL A 268 2.67 8.55 8.13
CA VAL A 268 1.97 8.34 6.86
C VAL A 268 3.00 8.43 5.75
N LEU A 269 3.26 7.30 5.08
CA LEU A 269 4.19 7.21 3.96
C LEU A 269 3.43 7.45 2.66
N ASP A 270 3.82 8.51 1.95
CA ASP A 270 3.23 8.93 0.69
C ASP A 270 3.80 8.10 -0.48
N MET A 271 3.21 6.91 -0.69
CA MET A 271 3.53 6.02 -1.81
C MET A 271 3.12 6.63 -3.15
N HIS A 272 2.06 7.45 -3.15
CA HIS A 272 1.62 8.14 -4.36
C HIS A 272 2.72 9.04 -4.92
N SER A 273 3.25 9.96 -4.09
CA SER A 273 4.31 10.87 -4.53
C SER A 273 5.61 10.14 -4.86
N LEU A 274 5.97 9.10 -4.10
CA LEU A 274 7.15 8.28 -4.41
C LEU A 274 7.04 7.64 -5.80
N ILE A 275 5.89 7.03 -6.13
CA ILE A 275 5.66 6.40 -7.43
C ILE A 275 5.61 7.47 -8.54
N MET A 276 5.01 8.62 -8.29
CA MET A 276 4.98 9.71 -9.27
C MET A 276 6.38 10.29 -9.55
N ASP A 277 7.28 10.37 -8.57
CA ASP A 277 8.69 10.75 -8.81
C ASP A 277 9.38 9.75 -9.75
N VAL A 278 9.06 8.44 -9.65
CA VAL A 278 9.56 7.43 -10.61
C VAL A 278 8.98 7.65 -12.01
N VAL A 279 7.69 8.01 -12.11
CA VAL A 279 7.04 8.33 -13.40
C VAL A 279 7.69 9.55 -14.05
N ASP A 280 8.01 10.58 -13.25
CA ASP A 280 8.54 11.85 -13.75
C ASP A 280 10.05 11.78 -14.09
N SER A 281 10.81 10.87 -13.45
CA SER A 281 12.25 10.72 -13.63
C SER A 281 12.67 9.24 -13.73
N PRO A 282 12.11 8.44 -14.66
CA PRO A 282 12.25 6.98 -14.64
C PRO A 282 13.70 6.49 -14.73
N GLY A 283 14.55 7.18 -15.47
CA GLY A 283 15.97 6.84 -15.62
C GLY A 283 16.81 6.99 -14.35
N GLU A 284 16.29 7.66 -13.30
CA GLU A 284 16.97 7.73 -12.00
C GLU A 284 16.68 6.48 -11.15
N TYR A 285 15.63 5.76 -11.46
CA TYR A 285 15.11 4.67 -10.63
C TYR A 285 15.17 3.29 -11.30
N LEU A 286 14.97 3.25 -12.62
CA LEU A 286 14.85 2.02 -13.40
C LEU A 286 16.02 1.87 -14.37
N ASP A 287 16.34 0.63 -14.72
CA ASP A 287 17.31 0.36 -15.79
C ASP A 287 16.71 0.67 -17.17
N ALA A 288 17.55 0.95 -18.17
CA ALA A 288 17.05 1.20 -19.52
C ALA A 288 16.29 -0.01 -20.09
N PRO A 289 15.13 0.21 -20.75
CA PRO A 289 14.57 1.46 -21.26
C PRO A 289 13.76 2.30 -20.25
N ALA A 290 13.68 1.92 -19.00
CA ALA A 290 13.01 2.64 -17.92
C ALA A 290 11.52 2.89 -18.21
N ASP A 291 10.77 1.81 -18.40
CA ASP A 291 9.37 1.84 -18.80
C ASP A 291 8.46 1.95 -17.56
N VAL A 292 7.72 3.05 -17.48
CA VAL A 292 6.74 3.33 -16.40
C VAL A 292 5.30 3.11 -16.84
N VAL A 293 5.10 2.66 -18.08
CA VAL A 293 3.78 2.55 -18.72
C VAL A 293 3.41 1.10 -18.99
N ALA A 294 4.24 0.38 -19.76
CA ALA A 294 4.00 -1.02 -20.06
C ALA A 294 4.42 -1.91 -18.89
N PRO A 295 3.71 -3.02 -18.63
CA PRO A 295 4.16 -4.01 -17.66
C PRO A 295 5.26 -4.90 -18.26
N PHE A 296 6.09 -5.50 -17.39
CA PHE A 296 7.05 -6.53 -17.82
C PHE A 296 6.33 -7.78 -18.34
N ARG A 297 5.22 -8.17 -17.70
CA ARG A 297 4.41 -9.35 -18.02
C ARG A 297 2.97 -8.95 -18.34
N THR A 298 2.41 -9.50 -19.40
CA THR A 298 1.01 -9.34 -19.76
C THR A 298 0.33 -10.70 -19.83
N CYS A 299 -0.80 -10.88 -19.17
CA CYS A 299 -1.54 -12.14 -19.13
C CYS A 299 -3.00 -11.98 -19.55
N LEU A 300 -3.49 -12.81 -20.48
CA LEU A 300 -4.90 -13.01 -20.82
C LEU A 300 -5.14 -14.50 -21.10
N ASP A 301 -4.76 -14.98 -22.30
CA ASP A 301 -4.83 -16.40 -22.71
C ASP A 301 -3.47 -17.09 -22.55
N GLY A 302 -2.74 -16.75 -21.52
CA GLY A 302 -1.35 -17.08 -21.24
C GLY A 302 -0.55 -15.82 -20.93
N CYS A 303 0.66 -15.98 -20.41
CA CYS A 303 1.51 -14.84 -20.05
C CYS A 303 2.64 -14.65 -21.05
N VAL A 304 2.93 -13.39 -21.38
CA VAL A 304 4.03 -12.99 -22.24
C VAL A 304 4.91 -11.99 -21.49
N ASP A 305 6.18 -12.33 -21.35
CA ASP A 305 7.19 -11.48 -20.74
C ASP A 305 7.87 -10.58 -21.77
N SER A 306 8.26 -9.39 -21.35
CA SER A 306 9.09 -8.49 -22.15
C SER A 306 10.49 -9.09 -22.39
N LYS A 307 11.11 -8.72 -23.50
CA LYS A 307 12.51 -9.06 -23.79
C LYS A 307 13.54 -8.27 -22.97
N TYR A 308 13.13 -7.19 -22.34
CA TYR A 308 13.99 -6.37 -21.49
C TYR A 308 14.00 -6.90 -20.04
N PRO A 309 15.03 -6.57 -19.24
CA PRO A 309 15.09 -7.00 -17.84
C PRO A 309 13.91 -6.48 -17.00
N ARG A 310 13.48 -7.23 -16.01
CA ARG A 310 12.40 -6.81 -15.08
C ARG A 310 12.70 -5.49 -14.37
N SER A 311 13.96 -5.23 -14.09
CA SER A 311 14.43 -3.98 -13.47
C SER A 311 14.23 -2.73 -14.34
N SER A 312 13.88 -2.90 -15.61
CA SER A 312 13.54 -1.80 -16.54
C SER A 312 12.08 -1.36 -16.45
N PHE A 313 11.25 -2.04 -15.67
CA PHE A 313 9.81 -1.79 -15.63
C PHE A 313 9.36 -1.35 -14.25
N MET A 314 8.48 -0.34 -14.22
CA MET A 314 7.77 0.04 -13.00
C MET A 314 6.76 -1.02 -12.59
N TRP A 315 6.04 -1.59 -13.56
CA TRP A 315 5.00 -2.60 -13.35
C TRP A 315 5.51 -4.00 -13.71
N PHE A 316 5.31 -4.96 -12.81
CA PHE A 316 5.60 -6.37 -13.10
C PHE A 316 4.54 -6.96 -14.03
N ASP A 317 3.28 -6.77 -13.69
CA ASP A 317 2.12 -7.15 -14.48
C ASP A 317 1.15 -5.97 -14.64
N GLU A 318 -0.10 -6.22 -14.99
CA GLU A 318 -1.08 -5.17 -15.26
C GLU A 318 -1.43 -4.32 -14.03
N LEU A 319 -1.10 -4.78 -12.82
CA LEU A 319 -1.47 -4.13 -11.56
C LEU A 319 -0.29 -3.95 -10.58
N HIS A 320 0.64 -4.91 -10.53
CA HIS A 320 1.61 -5.00 -9.46
C HIS A 320 2.92 -4.27 -9.78
N PRO A 321 3.46 -3.45 -8.86
CA PRO A 321 4.79 -2.88 -8.99
C PRO A 321 5.86 -3.98 -9.08
N SER A 322 6.88 -3.79 -9.91
CA SER A 322 7.97 -4.74 -10.10
C SER A 322 8.85 -4.90 -8.84
N GLU A 323 9.68 -5.94 -8.79
CA GLU A 323 10.67 -6.10 -7.72
C GLU A 323 11.61 -4.89 -7.61
N ARG A 324 11.91 -4.22 -8.72
CA ARG A 324 12.70 -2.98 -8.69
C ARG A 324 11.99 -1.88 -7.89
N MET A 325 10.69 -1.75 -8.08
CA MET A 325 9.88 -0.84 -7.26
C MET A 325 9.83 -1.27 -5.79
N GLN A 326 9.75 -2.57 -5.51
CA GLN A 326 9.80 -3.09 -4.14
C GLN A 326 11.13 -2.73 -3.45
N GLN A 327 12.26 -2.72 -4.17
CA GLN A 327 13.56 -2.26 -3.65
C GLN A 327 13.52 -0.76 -3.30
N ILE A 328 12.91 0.07 -4.15
CA ILE A 328 12.73 1.51 -3.91
C ILE A 328 11.84 1.73 -2.67
N PHE A 329 10.72 1.01 -2.58
CA PHE A 329 9.81 1.05 -1.43
C PHE A 329 10.52 0.66 -0.14
N SER A 330 11.33 -0.41 -0.16
CA SER A 330 12.06 -0.89 1.01
C SER A 330 13.06 0.14 1.53
N THR A 331 13.82 0.77 0.64
CA THR A 331 14.78 1.82 1.00
C THR A 331 14.07 3.02 1.61
N THR A 332 12.97 3.46 0.96
CA THR A 332 12.15 4.57 1.47
C THR A 332 11.53 4.25 2.82
N PHE A 333 11.02 3.02 3.02
CA PHE A 333 10.45 2.59 4.30
C PHE A 333 11.48 2.59 5.43
N ILE A 334 12.72 2.18 5.17
CA ILE A 334 13.81 2.27 6.15
C ILE A 334 14.05 3.73 6.55
N ASP A 335 14.06 4.65 5.58
CA ASP A 335 14.18 6.09 5.85
C ASP A 335 13.00 6.63 6.67
N VAL A 336 11.77 6.12 6.44
CA VAL A 336 10.60 6.46 7.26
C VAL A 336 10.79 6.04 8.71
N VAL A 337 11.20 4.81 8.96
CA VAL A 337 11.46 4.31 10.32
C VAL A 337 12.55 5.11 11.02
N GLN A 338 13.53 5.62 10.27
CA GLN A 338 14.59 6.49 10.77
C GLN A 338 14.18 7.97 10.91
N GLY A 339 12.96 8.34 10.49
CA GLY A 339 12.47 9.73 10.55
C GLY A 339 13.12 10.66 9.52
N LYS A 340 13.62 10.14 8.39
CA LYS A 340 14.41 10.89 7.40
C LYS A 340 13.74 11.01 6.02
N SER A 341 12.67 10.25 5.75
CA SER A 341 12.05 10.22 4.44
C SER A 341 11.36 11.55 4.12
N LYS A 342 11.59 12.08 2.92
CA LYS A 342 10.83 13.23 2.36
C LYS A 342 9.39 12.86 2.00
N TYR A 343 9.12 11.56 1.87
CA TYR A 343 7.80 11.03 1.53
C TYR A 343 6.95 10.67 2.76
N ALA A 344 7.35 11.06 3.96
CA ALA A 344 6.55 10.73 5.13
C ALA A 344 6.23 11.95 5.98
N THR A 345 4.99 11.95 6.50
CA THR A 345 4.57 12.87 7.56
C THR A 345 4.54 12.12 8.88
N TYR A 346 5.13 12.71 9.91
CA TYR A 346 5.35 12.08 11.21
C TYR A 346 4.49 12.75 12.29
N TYR A 347 3.69 11.97 12.99
CA TYR A 347 2.84 12.41 14.09
C TYR A 347 3.20 11.66 15.39
N ARG A 348 3.32 12.41 16.50
CA ARG A 348 3.69 11.87 17.84
C ARG A 348 2.92 12.53 18.96
#